data_2cd2f967b8dc2377535fe7ae49ef4756
#
_entry.id   2cd2f967b8dc2377535fe7ae49ef4756
#
_cell.length_a   1.000
_cell.length_b   1.000
_cell.length_c   1.000
_cell.angle_alpha   90.00
_cell.angle_beta   90.00
_cell.angle_gamma   90.00
#
_symmetry.space_group_name_H-M   'P 1'
#
loop_
_entity.id
_entity.type
_entity.pdbx_description
1 polymer ?
#
loop_
_entity_poly.entity_id
_entity_poly.type
_entity_poly.pdbx_seq_one_letter_code
_entity_poly.pdbx_strand_id
1 'polypeptide(L)'
;VSTYTDTNSSTRPLLLAVAVGGGIALAVLIIFAAVIITNWDSLKGSQPTTVPVSAVTPTPTATATATPIPAPVFSSVTASSVRQTDTEGGQYSVAAALSDDRMTKWAPSKSSGGGIGEWIQLDGYGIQYVRGIKVLNGYHKNQQTWLNNNRVAMCTITFSSGESFDVTLDDTMGMITVDFGRYVETASIRLTIKSLYPGAKWNDTAITYIGAY
;
A
#
# COMPACT_ATOMS: atom_id res chain seq x y z
N VAL A 1 -17.30 11.36 -56.66
CA VAL A 1 -17.28 9.96 -57.05
C VAL A 1 -15.81 9.53 -57.13
N SER A 2 -15.27 8.82 -56.17
CA SER A 2 -14.10 7.99 -56.34
C SER A 2 -14.11 6.95 -55.23
N THR A 3 -14.37 5.73 -55.64
CA THR A 3 -14.30 4.50 -54.84
C THR A 3 -12.85 4.07 -54.80
N TYR A 4 -12.32 3.82 -53.58
CA TYR A 4 -11.08 3.09 -53.38
C TYR A 4 -11.38 1.84 -52.57
N THR A 5 -11.28 0.70 -53.20
CA THR A 5 -11.30 -0.62 -52.59
C THR A 5 -9.85 -1.05 -52.38
N ASP A 6 -9.44 -1.30 -51.14
CA ASP A 6 -8.18 -1.98 -50.86
C ASP A 6 -8.45 -3.29 -50.15
N THR A 7 -8.22 -4.37 -50.87
CA THR A 7 -8.21 -5.74 -50.36
C THR A 7 -6.79 -6.11 -49.99
N ASN A 8 -6.50 -6.26 -48.71
CA ASN A 8 -5.25 -6.90 -48.31
C ASN A 8 -5.54 -8.01 -47.29
N SER A 9 -5.66 -9.23 -47.84
CA SER A 9 -5.71 -10.47 -47.08
C SER A 9 -4.30 -10.84 -46.61
N SER A 10 -3.97 -10.61 -45.39
CA SER A 10 -2.74 -11.07 -44.76
C SER A 10 -2.99 -12.44 -44.09
N THR A 11 -2.60 -13.49 -44.79
CA THR A 11 -2.49 -14.87 -44.29
C THR A 11 -1.43 -14.92 -43.20
N ARG A 12 -1.84 -15.22 -41.95
CA ARG A 12 -0.95 -15.52 -40.86
C ARG A 12 -0.40 -16.95 -41.02
N PRO A 13 0.92 -17.18 -40.94
CA PRO A 13 1.45 -18.52 -40.89
C PRO A 13 1.16 -19.12 -39.50
N LEU A 14 0.59 -20.33 -39.50
CA LEU A 14 0.37 -21.18 -38.35
C LEU A 14 1.74 -21.65 -37.83
N LEU A 15 2.21 -21.10 -36.71
CA LEU A 15 3.42 -21.61 -36.03
C LEU A 15 3.08 -22.94 -35.36
N LEU A 16 3.54 -24.01 -35.97
CA LEU A 16 3.54 -25.36 -35.40
C LEU A 16 4.59 -25.41 -34.26
N ALA A 17 4.18 -25.26 -33.00
CA ALA A 17 5.01 -25.49 -31.87
C ALA A 17 5.20 -27.01 -31.69
N VAL A 18 6.33 -27.53 -32.11
CA VAL A 18 6.73 -28.92 -31.86
C VAL A 18 7.11 -29.01 -30.37
N ALA A 19 6.34 -29.77 -29.61
CA ALA A 19 6.62 -30.10 -28.22
C ALA A 19 7.78 -31.10 -28.14
N VAL A 20 9.00 -30.62 -27.93
CA VAL A 20 10.21 -31.43 -27.74
C VAL A 20 10.50 -31.66 -26.26
N GLY A 21 9.57 -31.40 -25.35
CA GLY A 21 9.78 -31.51 -23.89
C GLY A 21 9.41 -32.86 -23.26
N GLY A 22 8.66 -33.72 -23.95
CA GLY A 22 8.11 -34.95 -23.32
C GLY A 22 9.06 -36.14 -23.25
N GLY A 23 10.04 -36.24 -24.14
CA GLY A 23 10.90 -37.41 -24.24
C GLY A 23 11.99 -37.55 -23.16
N ILE A 24 12.53 -36.44 -22.71
CA ILE A 24 13.63 -36.41 -21.74
C ILE A 24 13.14 -36.74 -20.32
N ALA A 25 11.96 -36.25 -19.94
CA ALA A 25 11.39 -36.51 -18.61
C ALA A 25 11.03 -38.01 -18.42
N LEU A 26 10.51 -38.66 -19.48
CA LEU A 26 10.17 -40.10 -19.43
C LEU A 26 11.42 -40.96 -19.36
N ALA A 27 12.48 -40.62 -20.08
CA ALA A 27 13.76 -41.38 -20.06
C ALA A 27 14.44 -41.30 -18.67
N VAL A 28 14.41 -40.17 -18.00
CA VAL A 28 14.95 -39.98 -16.65
C VAL A 28 14.16 -40.79 -15.63
N LEU A 29 12.83 -40.90 -15.77
CA LEU A 29 11.98 -41.65 -14.86
C LEU A 29 12.20 -43.17 -15.01
N ILE A 30 12.45 -43.68 -16.22
CA ILE A 30 12.75 -45.08 -16.48
C ILE A 30 14.15 -45.46 -15.91
N ILE A 31 15.14 -44.60 -16.05
CA ILE A 31 16.48 -44.82 -15.50
C ILE A 31 16.44 -44.85 -13.95
N PHE A 32 15.67 -43.97 -13.31
CA PHE A 32 15.50 -44.01 -11.85
C PHE A 32 14.81 -45.30 -11.38
N ALA A 33 13.78 -45.78 -12.07
CA ALA A 33 13.11 -47.05 -11.75
C ALA A 33 14.03 -48.23 -11.91
N ALA A 34 14.85 -48.26 -12.97
CA ALA A 34 15.82 -49.38 -13.19
C ALA A 34 16.91 -49.41 -12.11
N VAL A 35 17.42 -48.28 -11.67
CA VAL A 35 18.43 -48.18 -10.59
C VAL A 35 17.85 -48.63 -9.24
N ILE A 36 16.60 -48.38 -8.95
CA ILE A 36 15.94 -48.84 -7.73
C ILE A 36 15.76 -50.37 -7.74
N ILE A 37 15.39 -50.97 -8.88
CA ILE A 37 15.15 -52.42 -8.97
C ILE A 37 16.44 -53.23 -8.88
N THR A 38 17.54 -52.74 -9.48
CA THR A 38 18.82 -53.46 -9.47
C THR A 38 19.57 -53.40 -8.14
N ASN A 39 19.26 -52.44 -7.28
CA ASN A 39 19.90 -52.32 -5.95
C ASN A 39 19.03 -52.82 -4.80
N TRP A 40 17.83 -53.36 -5.09
CA TRP A 40 16.90 -53.82 -4.04
C TRP A 40 17.45 -55.00 -3.19
N ASP A 41 18.23 -55.87 -3.78
CA ASP A 41 18.78 -57.01 -3.07
C ASP A 41 20.00 -56.66 -2.20
N SER A 42 20.71 -55.58 -2.49
CA SER A 42 21.80 -55.07 -1.64
C SER A 42 21.31 -54.38 -0.36
N LEU A 43 20.04 -54.01 -0.28
CA LEU A 43 19.45 -53.36 0.89
C LEU A 43 18.87 -54.35 1.93
N LYS A 44 18.86 -55.67 1.61
CA LYS A 44 18.31 -56.71 2.50
C LYS A 44 19.30 -57.29 3.51
N GLY A 45 20.53 -56.83 3.53
CA GLY A 45 21.64 -57.49 4.23
C GLY A 45 22.13 -56.85 5.51
N SER A 46 21.39 -55.99 6.19
CA SER A 46 21.80 -55.52 7.51
C SER A 46 20.58 -55.41 8.41
N GLN A 47 20.37 -56.40 9.27
CA GLN A 47 19.46 -56.23 10.39
C GLN A 47 20.02 -55.08 11.29
N PRO A 48 19.24 -54.06 11.56
CA PRO A 48 19.69 -53.04 12.51
C PRO A 48 19.74 -53.65 13.90
N THR A 49 20.93 -53.68 14.47
CA THR A 49 21.11 -53.91 15.89
C THR A 49 20.36 -52.79 16.60
N THR A 50 19.28 -53.14 17.29
CA THR A 50 18.53 -52.15 18.10
C THR A 50 19.38 -51.76 19.31
N VAL A 51 20.14 -50.69 19.15
CA VAL A 51 20.70 -49.97 20.28
C VAL A 51 19.53 -49.23 20.93
N PRO A 52 19.28 -49.34 22.25
CA PRO A 52 18.23 -48.56 22.86
C PRO A 52 18.57 -47.07 22.75
N VAL A 53 17.91 -46.37 21.84
CA VAL A 53 17.98 -44.93 21.76
C VAL A 53 17.23 -44.42 22.97
N SER A 54 17.96 -43.94 23.97
CA SER A 54 17.37 -43.12 25.04
C SER A 54 16.61 -41.98 24.39
N ALA A 55 15.28 -41.96 24.56
CA ALA A 55 14.45 -40.92 24.08
C ALA A 55 14.90 -39.58 24.72
N VAL A 56 15.65 -38.79 23.98
CA VAL A 56 15.92 -37.38 24.32
C VAL A 56 14.60 -36.66 24.13
N THR A 57 13.90 -36.41 25.24
CA THR A 57 12.75 -35.51 25.25
C THR A 57 13.22 -34.17 24.71
N PRO A 58 12.66 -33.66 23.59
CA PRO A 58 13.08 -32.35 23.09
C PRO A 58 12.76 -31.32 24.15
N THR A 59 13.78 -30.67 24.66
CA THR A 59 13.60 -29.48 25.52
C THR A 59 12.81 -28.46 24.72
N PRO A 60 11.68 -27.95 25.21
CA PRO A 60 10.91 -26.94 24.49
C PRO A 60 11.82 -25.74 24.22
N THR A 61 12.11 -25.50 22.95
CA THR A 61 12.80 -24.28 22.54
C THR A 61 11.89 -23.11 22.88
N ALA A 62 12.35 -22.22 23.76
CA ALA A 62 11.60 -21.01 24.10
C ALA A 62 11.29 -20.26 22.82
N THR A 63 10.01 -20.14 22.50
CA THR A 63 9.54 -19.29 21.39
C THR A 63 9.90 -17.85 21.74
N ALA A 64 10.78 -17.23 20.97
CA ALA A 64 11.14 -15.83 21.16
C ALA A 64 9.86 -14.99 21.06
N THR A 65 9.48 -14.34 22.15
CA THR A 65 8.38 -13.36 22.16
C THR A 65 8.82 -12.17 21.31
N ALA A 66 8.11 -11.91 20.20
CA ALA A 66 8.40 -10.75 19.36
C ALA A 66 8.25 -9.48 20.18
N THR A 67 9.27 -8.64 20.19
CA THR A 67 9.20 -7.30 20.82
C THR A 67 8.13 -6.48 20.09
N PRO A 68 7.15 -5.90 20.79
CA PRO A 68 6.13 -5.10 20.15
C PRO A 68 6.75 -3.88 19.46
N ILE A 69 6.34 -3.60 18.22
CA ILE A 69 6.75 -2.40 17.51
C ILE A 69 6.04 -1.21 18.16
N PRO A 70 6.76 -0.17 18.60
CA PRO A 70 6.14 0.99 19.22
C PRO A 70 5.26 1.74 18.23
N ALA A 71 4.20 2.40 18.69
CA ALA A 71 3.37 3.26 17.86
C ALA A 71 4.22 4.40 17.28
N PRO A 72 4.06 4.75 16.00
CA PRO A 72 4.83 5.81 15.38
C PRO A 72 4.45 7.18 15.96
N VAL A 73 5.45 8.06 16.11
CA VAL A 73 5.26 9.42 16.65
C VAL A 73 5.69 10.42 15.61
N PHE A 74 4.72 11.11 15.02
CA PHE A 74 4.92 12.25 14.15
C PHE A 74 4.55 13.52 14.90
N SER A 75 5.51 14.39 15.11
CA SER A 75 5.40 15.54 16.02
C SER A 75 5.26 16.86 15.29
N SER A 76 5.52 16.88 14.01
CA SER A 76 5.32 18.05 13.18
C SER A 76 4.62 17.70 11.87
N VAL A 77 4.03 18.72 11.26
CA VAL A 77 3.35 18.62 9.99
C VAL A 77 3.66 19.85 9.16
N THR A 78 3.98 19.59 7.89
CA THR A 78 4.26 20.64 6.89
C THR A 78 3.31 20.49 5.70
N ALA A 79 3.16 21.52 4.91
CA ALA A 79 2.34 21.49 3.70
C ALA A 79 2.89 22.39 2.62
N SER A 80 2.54 22.12 1.35
CA SER A 80 2.89 22.95 0.20
C SER A 80 2.37 24.36 0.31
N SER A 81 1.15 24.52 0.81
CA SER A 81 0.51 25.81 1.06
C SER A 81 -0.56 25.69 2.15
N VAL A 82 -0.97 26.84 2.69
CA VAL A 82 -2.05 26.94 3.66
C VAL A 82 -2.97 28.09 3.25
N ARG A 83 -4.28 27.85 3.31
CA ARG A 83 -5.27 28.88 3.09
C ARG A 83 -5.17 29.94 4.17
N GLN A 84 -5.19 31.20 3.77
CA GLN A 84 -5.27 32.30 4.71
C GLN A 84 -6.67 32.33 5.36
N THR A 85 -6.74 32.77 6.61
CA THR A 85 -8.00 32.96 7.35
C THR A 85 -8.91 33.88 6.52
N ASP A 86 -10.14 33.44 6.28
CA ASP A 86 -11.12 34.23 5.58
C ASP A 86 -11.89 35.15 6.54
N THR A 87 -12.71 36.08 5.97
CA THR A 87 -13.54 36.97 6.73
C THR A 87 -14.66 36.29 7.52
N GLU A 88 -14.92 35.03 7.26
CA GLU A 88 -15.91 34.21 7.97
C GLU A 88 -15.29 33.49 9.20
N GLY A 89 -14.04 33.78 9.54
CA GLY A 89 -13.35 33.25 10.71
C GLY A 89 -12.95 31.75 10.58
N GLY A 90 -12.86 31.25 9.34
CA GLY A 90 -12.37 29.88 9.09
C GLY A 90 -10.97 29.71 9.62
N GLN A 91 -10.78 28.75 10.52
CA GLN A 91 -9.46 28.42 11.06
C GLN A 91 -8.79 27.35 10.19
N TYR A 92 -7.70 27.76 9.56
CA TYR A 92 -6.88 26.89 8.72
C TYR A 92 -5.49 26.79 9.32
N SER A 93 -5.06 25.58 9.61
CA SER A 93 -3.72 25.35 10.15
C SER A 93 -3.21 23.98 9.72
N VAL A 94 -1.96 23.93 9.29
CA VAL A 94 -1.32 22.64 9.04
C VAL A 94 -1.24 21.84 10.35
N ALA A 95 -0.86 22.47 11.45
CA ALA A 95 -0.76 21.82 12.76
C ALA A 95 -2.10 21.26 13.26
N ALA A 96 -3.22 21.86 12.86
CA ALA A 96 -4.55 21.37 13.22
C ALA A 96 -4.83 19.97 12.65
N ALA A 97 -4.19 19.58 11.54
CA ALA A 97 -4.37 18.26 10.95
C ALA A 97 -3.72 17.11 11.77
N LEU A 98 -2.93 17.42 12.80
CA LEU A 98 -2.44 16.41 13.77
C LEU A 98 -3.45 16.15 14.92
N SER A 99 -4.49 16.95 15.03
CA SER A 99 -5.52 16.83 16.05
C SER A 99 -6.83 16.44 15.40
N ASP A 100 -7.64 15.60 16.03
CA ASP A 100 -8.97 15.27 15.52
C ASP A 100 -10.04 16.32 15.90
N ASP A 101 -9.61 17.55 16.20
CA ASP A 101 -10.50 18.68 16.38
C ASP A 101 -11.24 18.99 15.08
N ARG A 102 -12.50 18.57 15.03
CA ARG A 102 -13.34 18.69 13.84
C ARG A 102 -13.71 20.12 13.48
N MET A 103 -13.42 21.09 14.35
CA MET A 103 -13.66 22.51 14.11
C MET A 103 -12.55 23.16 13.28
N THR A 104 -11.40 22.50 13.18
CA THR A 104 -10.23 22.96 12.44
C THR A 104 -9.90 22.04 11.26
N LYS A 105 -9.08 22.51 10.34
CA LYS A 105 -8.67 21.75 9.16
C LYS A 105 -7.42 22.34 8.54
N TRP A 106 -6.66 21.51 7.84
CA TRP A 106 -5.80 22.01 6.77
C TRP A 106 -6.62 22.18 5.48
N ALA A 107 -6.36 23.27 4.79
CA ALA A 107 -6.79 23.48 3.40
C ALA A 107 -5.66 24.18 2.65
N PRO A 108 -5.37 23.78 1.40
CA PRO A 108 -4.39 24.46 0.57
C PRO A 108 -4.84 25.87 0.20
N SER A 109 -3.92 26.69 -0.30
CA SER A 109 -4.18 28.05 -0.75
C SER A 109 -5.29 28.11 -1.80
N LYS A 110 -6.10 29.17 -1.80
CA LYS A 110 -7.14 29.41 -2.82
C LYS A 110 -6.59 29.45 -4.25
N SER A 111 -5.34 29.84 -4.43
CA SER A 111 -4.68 29.90 -5.73
C SER A 111 -4.37 28.52 -6.35
N SER A 112 -4.50 27.44 -5.58
CA SER A 112 -4.16 26.08 -6.02
C SER A 112 -5.24 25.40 -6.87
N GLY A 113 -6.31 26.10 -7.26
CA GLY A 113 -7.34 25.53 -8.14
C GLY A 113 -8.09 24.33 -7.56
N GLY A 114 -8.31 24.31 -6.24
CA GLY A 114 -8.98 23.23 -5.53
C GLY A 114 -8.02 22.29 -4.81
N GLY A 115 -6.71 22.40 -5.02
CA GLY A 115 -5.69 21.69 -4.26
C GLY A 115 -5.04 20.50 -4.95
N ILE A 116 -5.33 20.23 -6.22
CA ILE A 116 -4.64 19.19 -6.97
C ILE A 116 -3.14 19.54 -7.10
N GLY A 117 -2.26 18.58 -6.75
CA GLY A 117 -0.81 18.78 -6.69
C GLY A 117 -0.31 19.32 -5.35
N GLU A 118 -1.20 19.86 -4.51
CA GLU A 118 -0.85 20.26 -3.15
C GLU A 118 -0.62 19.04 -2.25
N TRP A 119 0.16 19.22 -1.19
CA TRP A 119 0.52 18.12 -0.30
C TRP A 119 0.53 18.56 1.16
N ILE A 120 0.33 17.58 2.04
CA ILE A 120 0.56 17.63 3.48
C ILE A 120 1.52 16.51 3.88
N GLN A 121 2.44 16.78 4.80
CA GLN A 121 3.48 15.83 5.21
C GLN A 121 3.57 15.76 6.73
N LEU A 122 3.56 14.54 7.25
CA LEU A 122 3.91 14.22 8.62
C LEU A 122 5.42 14.05 8.75
N ASP A 123 6.05 14.66 9.73
CA ASP A 123 7.48 14.56 9.99
C ASP A 123 7.74 13.99 11.40
N GLY A 124 8.54 12.92 11.48
CA GLY A 124 8.96 12.28 12.71
C GLY A 124 10.33 12.77 13.18
N TYR A 125 10.68 12.56 14.43
CA TYR A 125 12.03 12.86 14.97
C TYR A 125 13.13 11.91 14.47
N GLY A 126 12.82 10.94 13.63
CA GLY A 126 13.71 9.96 13.05
C GLY A 126 12.91 8.88 12.36
N ILE A 127 13.57 7.76 12.07
CA ILE A 127 12.90 6.63 11.44
C ILE A 127 11.82 6.08 12.37
N GLN A 128 10.62 5.92 11.82
CA GLN A 128 9.45 5.33 12.44
C GLN A 128 9.05 4.06 11.68
N TYR A 129 8.40 3.12 12.36
CA TYR A 129 7.79 1.93 11.75
C TYR A 129 6.30 2.18 11.60
N VAL A 130 5.82 2.33 10.37
CA VAL A 130 4.45 2.72 10.06
C VAL A 130 3.73 1.60 9.32
N ARG A 131 2.57 1.20 9.82
CA ARG A 131 1.70 0.22 9.19
C ARG A 131 0.72 0.87 8.21
N GLY A 132 0.32 2.11 8.48
CA GLY A 132 -0.66 2.82 7.68
C GLY A 132 -0.92 4.24 8.16
N ILE A 133 -1.89 4.90 7.52
CA ILE A 133 -2.37 6.22 7.92
C ILE A 133 -3.87 6.20 8.20
N LYS A 134 -4.30 7.13 9.04
CA LYS A 134 -5.71 7.46 9.30
C LYS A 134 -5.98 8.87 8.85
N VAL A 135 -7.10 9.08 8.15
CA VAL A 135 -7.46 10.38 7.58
C VAL A 135 -8.92 10.71 7.87
N LEU A 136 -9.20 11.90 8.38
CA LEU A 136 -10.51 12.53 8.31
C LEU A 136 -10.55 13.43 7.06
N ASN A 137 -11.05 12.85 5.96
CA ASN A 137 -11.04 13.45 4.63
C ASN A 137 -12.22 14.42 4.46
N GLY A 138 -11.92 15.68 4.19
CA GLY A 138 -12.91 16.76 4.12
C GLY A 138 -13.01 17.57 5.42
N TYR A 139 -13.97 18.53 5.48
CA TYR A 139 -14.21 19.36 6.66
C TYR A 139 -15.30 18.76 7.55
N HIS A 140 -14.90 18.19 8.67
CA HIS A 140 -15.73 17.36 9.55
C HIS A 140 -16.51 18.14 10.62
N LYS A 141 -16.60 19.47 10.55
CA LYS A 141 -17.40 20.29 11.48
C LYS A 141 -18.84 19.78 11.61
N ASN A 142 -19.47 19.46 10.50
CA ASN A 142 -20.78 18.81 10.39
C ASN A 142 -20.97 18.26 8.97
N GLN A 143 -22.04 17.50 8.76
CA GLN A 143 -22.35 16.88 7.46
C GLN A 143 -22.46 17.92 6.32
N GLN A 144 -23.09 19.06 6.58
CA GLN A 144 -23.26 20.10 5.55
C GLN A 144 -21.92 20.71 5.12
N THR A 145 -21.01 20.99 6.05
CA THR A 145 -19.67 21.51 5.70
C THR A 145 -18.83 20.45 5.00
N TRP A 146 -18.98 19.19 5.37
CA TRP A 146 -18.32 18.08 4.68
C TRP A 146 -18.80 17.94 3.23
N LEU A 147 -20.10 17.97 2.99
CA LEU A 147 -20.68 17.91 1.63
C LEU A 147 -20.34 19.14 0.77
N ASN A 148 -20.24 20.31 1.38
CA ASN A 148 -20.00 21.57 0.66
C ASN A 148 -18.56 21.76 0.18
N ASN A 149 -17.58 21.11 0.83
CA ASN A 149 -16.16 21.24 0.49
C ASN A 149 -15.69 20.05 -0.35
N ASN A 150 -14.59 20.21 -1.11
CA ASN A 150 -13.95 19.11 -1.78
C ASN A 150 -13.33 18.14 -0.76
N ARG A 151 -13.28 16.87 -1.12
CA ARG A 151 -12.57 15.79 -0.44
C ARG A 151 -11.56 15.19 -1.39
N VAL A 152 -10.47 14.65 -0.85
CA VAL A 152 -9.47 13.95 -1.66
C VAL A 152 -10.06 12.64 -2.16
N ALA A 153 -10.06 12.42 -3.49
CA ALA A 153 -10.48 11.14 -4.08
C ALA A 153 -9.28 10.21 -4.26
N MET A 154 -8.20 10.71 -4.84
CA MET A 154 -6.96 9.96 -5.02
C MET A 154 -5.78 10.80 -4.54
N CYS A 155 -4.83 10.17 -3.88
CA CYS A 155 -3.57 10.80 -3.48
C CYS A 155 -2.40 9.85 -3.73
N THR A 156 -1.20 10.42 -3.83
CA THR A 156 0.06 9.68 -3.75
C THR A 156 0.59 9.76 -2.33
N ILE A 157 0.90 8.63 -1.73
CA ILE A 157 1.66 8.56 -0.48
C ILE A 157 3.13 8.39 -0.85
N THR A 158 3.99 9.25 -0.30
CA THR A 158 5.45 9.20 -0.52
C THR A 158 6.16 9.16 0.84
N PHE A 159 7.08 8.22 0.98
CA PHE A 159 7.91 8.06 2.18
C PHE A 159 9.25 8.79 2.05
N SER A 160 9.96 8.96 3.16
CA SER A 160 11.30 9.59 3.16
C SER A 160 12.34 8.85 2.31
N SER A 161 12.14 7.58 2.03
CA SER A 161 12.95 6.78 1.09
C SER A 161 12.79 7.16 -0.38
N GLY A 162 11.73 7.92 -0.72
CA GLY A 162 11.29 8.19 -2.08
C GLY A 162 10.33 7.14 -2.67
N GLU A 163 10.13 6.02 -1.99
CA GLU A 163 9.09 5.06 -2.36
C GLU A 163 7.71 5.74 -2.30
N SER A 164 6.86 5.47 -3.29
CA SER A 164 5.53 6.05 -3.35
C SER A 164 4.53 5.13 -4.04
N PHE A 165 3.24 5.29 -3.72
CA PHE A 165 2.11 4.61 -4.35
C PHE A 165 0.85 5.45 -4.28
N ASP A 166 -0.06 5.19 -5.21
CA ASP A 166 -1.35 5.87 -5.26
C ASP A 166 -2.39 5.16 -4.39
N VAL A 167 -3.23 5.96 -3.73
CA VAL A 167 -4.31 5.51 -2.86
C VAL A 167 -5.60 6.22 -3.24
N THR A 168 -6.68 5.46 -3.36
CA THR A 168 -8.04 6.00 -3.43
C THR A 168 -8.61 6.04 -2.02
N LEU A 169 -9.12 7.21 -1.61
CA LEU A 169 -9.83 7.38 -0.34
C LEU A 169 -11.34 7.30 -0.59
N ASP A 170 -12.05 6.57 0.25
CA ASP A 170 -13.50 6.46 0.15
C ASP A 170 -14.19 7.82 0.39
N ASP A 171 -15.29 8.11 -0.34
CA ASP A 171 -16.10 9.30 -0.14
C ASP A 171 -17.10 9.12 1.01
N THR A 172 -16.56 8.92 2.21
CA THR A 172 -17.34 8.67 3.44
C THR A 172 -17.00 9.69 4.52
N MET A 173 -18.02 10.09 5.29
CA MET A 173 -17.83 10.93 6.46
C MET A 173 -17.46 10.07 7.66
N GLY A 174 -16.17 9.82 7.84
CA GLY A 174 -15.63 8.99 8.93
C GLY A 174 -14.12 8.93 8.87
N MET A 175 -13.52 8.24 9.83
CA MET A 175 -12.08 7.94 9.81
C MET A 175 -11.80 6.90 8.72
N ILE A 176 -11.03 7.27 7.72
CA ILE A 176 -10.52 6.37 6.69
C ILE A 176 -9.19 5.81 7.17
N THR A 177 -9.03 4.49 7.10
CA THR A 177 -7.79 3.80 7.42
C THR A 177 -7.18 3.26 6.13
N VAL A 178 -5.97 3.68 5.83
CA VAL A 178 -5.17 3.16 4.71
C VAL A 178 -4.08 2.27 5.27
N ASP A 179 -4.21 0.96 5.11
CA ASP A 179 -3.21 -0.03 5.51
C ASP A 179 -2.22 -0.24 4.36
N PHE A 180 -0.93 -0.14 4.64
CA PHE A 180 0.13 -0.33 3.64
C PHE A 180 0.45 -1.82 3.37
N GLY A 181 -0.22 -2.75 4.05
CA GLY A 181 0.01 -4.19 3.93
C GLY A 181 1.30 -4.68 4.61
N ARG A 182 2.20 -3.78 5.00
CA ARG A 182 3.49 -4.04 5.64
C ARG A 182 3.89 -2.87 6.53
N TYR A 183 4.82 -3.09 7.43
CA TYR A 183 5.51 -1.97 8.10
C TYR A 183 6.49 -1.31 7.13
N VAL A 184 6.52 0.01 7.12
CA VAL A 184 7.43 0.85 6.35
C VAL A 184 8.29 1.66 7.32
N GLU A 185 9.61 1.59 7.12
CA GLU A 185 10.56 2.43 7.84
C GLU A 185 10.63 3.80 7.15
N THR A 186 10.24 4.86 7.85
CA THR A 186 10.22 6.20 7.27
C THR A 186 10.36 7.29 8.32
N ALA A 187 11.04 8.37 7.98
CA ALA A 187 11.10 9.59 8.79
C ALA A 187 9.98 10.57 8.45
N SER A 188 9.35 10.44 7.28
CA SER A 188 8.23 11.29 6.89
C SER A 188 7.25 10.58 5.96
N ILE A 189 5.99 11.02 6.00
CA ILE A 189 4.92 10.53 5.13
C ILE A 189 4.26 11.74 4.49
N ARG A 190 4.30 11.84 3.16
CA ARG A 190 3.66 12.90 2.39
C ARG A 190 2.44 12.36 1.67
N LEU A 191 1.32 13.05 1.79
CA LEU A 191 0.11 12.85 1.01
C LEU A 191 0.02 13.97 -0.03
N THR A 192 0.12 13.64 -1.33
CA THR A 192 -0.04 14.57 -2.45
C THR A 192 -1.37 14.33 -3.14
N ILE A 193 -2.20 15.37 -3.29
CA ILE A 193 -3.54 15.30 -3.87
C ILE A 193 -3.45 15.11 -5.38
N LYS A 194 -4.10 14.07 -5.92
CA LYS A 194 -4.17 13.77 -7.36
C LYS A 194 -5.53 14.05 -7.98
N SER A 195 -6.60 13.74 -7.25
CA SER A 195 -7.96 14.00 -7.70
C SER A 195 -8.89 14.24 -6.51
N LEU A 196 -10.08 14.79 -6.80
CA LEU A 196 -11.02 15.24 -5.80
C LEU A 196 -12.42 14.66 -6.04
N TYR A 197 -13.16 14.43 -4.95
CA TYR A 197 -14.60 14.41 -4.94
C TYR A 197 -15.06 15.89 -4.81
N PRO A 198 -15.80 16.44 -5.77
CA PRO A 198 -16.18 17.84 -5.74
C PRO A 198 -17.15 18.14 -4.61
N GLY A 199 -16.97 19.30 -3.98
CA GLY A 199 -17.92 19.84 -3.03
C GLY A 199 -19.16 20.42 -3.71
N ALA A 200 -20.27 20.39 -3.01
CA ALA A 200 -21.54 20.95 -3.56
C ALA A 200 -21.53 22.48 -3.67
N LYS A 201 -20.68 23.18 -2.91
CA LYS A 201 -20.71 24.65 -2.84
C LYS A 201 -19.34 25.30 -3.00
N TRP A 202 -18.29 24.73 -2.41
CA TRP A 202 -16.96 25.34 -2.33
C TRP A 202 -15.93 24.50 -3.12
N ASN A 203 -15.06 25.19 -3.86
CA ASN A 203 -13.90 24.52 -4.50
C ASN A 203 -12.69 24.50 -3.55
N ASP A 204 -12.92 24.22 -2.29
CA ASP A 204 -11.90 24.19 -1.24
C ASP A 204 -11.73 22.75 -0.77
N THR A 205 -10.56 22.19 -0.95
CA THR A 205 -10.22 20.87 -0.41
C THR A 205 -9.82 21.02 1.05
N ALA A 206 -10.25 20.08 1.88
CA ALA A 206 -9.91 20.05 3.29
C ALA A 206 -9.46 18.67 3.74
N ILE A 207 -8.54 18.65 4.71
CA ILE A 207 -8.22 17.46 5.53
C ILE A 207 -8.33 17.92 6.98
N THR A 208 -9.25 17.29 7.73
CA THR A 208 -9.44 17.60 9.14
C THR A 208 -8.37 16.94 10.00
N TYR A 209 -7.98 15.69 9.66
CA TYR A 209 -6.97 14.94 10.41
C TYR A 209 -6.17 14.03 9.48
N ILE A 210 -4.89 13.91 9.78
CA ILE A 210 -4.01 12.88 9.25
C ILE A 210 -3.06 12.40 10.35
N GLY A 211 -2.95 11.09 10.53
CA GLY A 211 -2.03 10.47 11.49
C GLY A 211 -1.56 9.12 10.99
N ALA A 212 -0.45 8.63 11.53
CA ALA A 212 0.09 7.30 11.22
C ALA A 212 -0.17 6.31 12.36
N TYR A 213 -0.12 5.00 12.06
CA TYR A 213 -0.22 3.93 13.06
C TYR A 213 0.68 2.75 12.70
#